data_e211c7dc5244dc790548bbc18a1e3ece
#
_entry.id   e211c7dc5244dc790548bbc18a1e3ece
#
_cell.length_a   1.000
_cell.length_b   1.000
_cell.length_c   1.000
_cell.angle_alpha   90.00
_cell.angle_beta   90.00
_cell.angle_gamma   90.00
#
_symmetry.space_group_name_H-M   'P 1'
#
loop_
_entity.id
_entity.type
_entity.pdbx_description
1 polymer ?
#
loop_
_entity_poly.entity_id
_entity_poly.type
_entity_poly.pdbx_seq_one_letter_code
_entity_poly.pdbx_strand_id
1 'polypeptide(L)'
;MPYKLSVDLPAVNAGYDYAVLTGKSSIFPYGSDGKRSSSEAIGVKLTVALQGARFAPLTIRYPHDPLPKFHDEDIEAACVSNNLIYVQIPDCVVNLYSSNSGGIGMTATAETAQIVTLNSQ
;
A
#
# COMPACT_ATOMS: atom_id res chain seq x y z
N MET A 1 9.71 -20.43 15.25
CA MET A 1 9.34 -20.04 13.87
C MET A 1 8.34 -18.91 13.90
N PRO A 2 8.54 -17.86 13.15
CA PRO A 2 7.53 -16.82 13.05
C PRO A 2 6.29 -17.36 12.33
N TYR A 3 5.15 -17.09 12.89
CA TYR A 3 3.90 -17.43 12.24
C TYR A 3 3.62 -16.41 11.14
N LYS A 4 3.15 -16.91 10.00
CA LYS A 4 2.78 -16.08 8.87
C LYS A 4 1.36 -16.41 8.48
N LEU A 5 0.51 -15.40 8.46
CA LEU A 5 -0.89 -15.54 8.09
C LEU A 5 -1.17 -14.60 6.92
N SER A 6 -1.82 -15.11 5.89
CA SER A 6 -2.22 -14.28 4.75
C SER A 6 -3.72 -14.08 4.77
N VAL A 7 -4.15 -12.82 4.64
CA VAL A 7 -5.56 -12.44 4.64
C VAL A 7 -5.78 -11.42 3.52
N ASP A 8 -7.03 -11.11 3.24
CA ASP A 8 -7.36 -10.06 2.29
C ASP A 8 -7.42 -8.69 2.97
N LEU A 9 -7.55 -7.63 2.18
CA LEU A 9 -7.59 -6.28 2.70
C LEU A 9 -8.76 -6.05 3.66
N PRO A 10 -9.98 -6.48 3.33
CA PRO A 10 -11.11 -6.29 4.26
C PRO A 10 -10.88 -6.90 5.64
N ALA A 11 -10.11 -7.98 5.73
CA ALA A 11 -9.84 -8.62 7.02
C ALA A 11 -9.07 -7.74 7.99
N VAL A 12 -8.26 -6.80 7.49
CA VAL A 12 -7.48 -5.88 8.32
C VAL A 12 -8.00 -4.44 8.26
N ASN A 13 -9.10 -4.22 7.57
CA ASN A 13 -9.65 -2.88 7.34
C ASN A 13 -11.15 -2.82 7.64
N ALA A 14 -11.58 -3.56 8.64
CA ALA A 14 -12.97 -3.58 9.14
C ALA A 14 -14.01 -3.85 8.04
N GLY A 15 -13.66 -4.69 7.08
CA GLY A 15 -14.58 -5.08 6.00
C GLY A 15 -14.49 -4.22 4.75
N TYR A 16 -13.71 -3.14 4.76
CA TYR A 16 -13.57 -2.27 3.58
C TYR A 16 -12.51 -2.81 2.64
N ASP A 17 -12.83 -2.88 1.34
CA ASP A 17 -11.89 -3.31 0.31
C ASP A 17 -11.17 -2.13 -0.36
N TYR A 18 -11.33 -0.93 0.17
CA TYR A 18 -10.65 0.28 -0.29
C TYR A 18 -10.02 0.99 0.91
N ALA A 19 -9.03 1.83 0.63
CA ALA A 19 -8.32 2.56 1.67
C ALA A 19 -7.89 3.93 1.13
N VAL A 20 -7.46 4.79 2.02
CA VAL A 20 -7.02 6.14 1.65
C VAL A 20 -5.59 6.07 1.10
N LEU A 21 -5.38 6.53 -0.12
CA LEU A 21 -4.06 6.55 -0.74
C LEU A 21 -3.26 7.72 -0.16
N THR A 22 -2.10 7.43 0.44
CA THR A 22 -1.28 8.44 1.10
C THR A 22 0.11 8.61 0.51
N GLY A 23 0.56 7.68 -0.34
CA GLY A 23 1.87 7.80 -0.94
C GLY A 23 2.11 6.80 -2.04
N LYS A 24 3.11 7.08 -2.86
CA LYS A 24 3.54 6.21 -3.95
C LYS A 24 5.03 6.39 -4.15
N SER A 25 5.76 5.28 -4.27
CA SER A 25 7.19 5.33 -4.55
C SER A 25 7.58 4.13 -5.41
N SER A 26 8.72 4.27 -6.10
CA SER A 26 9.24 3.20 -6.92
C SER A 26 10.12 2.27 -6.09
N ILE A 27 10.16 1.00 -6.48
CA ILE A 27 11.01 0.00 -5.87
C ILE A 27 12.20 -0.21 -6.80
N PHE A 28 13.42 -0.09 -6.25
CA PHE A 28 14.64 -0.30 -7.02
C PHE A 28 15.41 -1.48 -6.45
N PRO A 29 16.11 -2.23 -7.31
CA PRO A 29 16.96 -3.31 -6.80
C PRO A 29 18.19 -2.73 -6.09
N TYR A 30 18.62 -3.40 -5.04
CA TYR A 30 19.83 -3.02 -4.30
C TYR A 30 20.85 -4.14 -4.40
N GLY A 31 22.13 -3.75 -4.54
CA GLY A 31 23.21 -4.69 -4.51
C GLY A 31 23.59 -5.11 -3.08
N SER A 32 24.57 -6.00 -2.98
CA SER A 32 25.02 -6.51 -1.68
C SER A 32 25.66 -5.41 -0.80
N ASP A 33 26.03 -4.29 -1.41
CA ASP A 33 26.60 -3.14 -0.70
C ASP A 33 25.52 -2.18 -0.19
N GLY A 34 24.25 -2.51 -0.37
CA GLY A 34 23.13 -1.66 0.05
C GLY A 34 22.84 -0.52 -0.90
N LYS A 35 23.56 -0.40 -2.00
CA LYS A 35 23.33 0.65 -2.97
C LYS A 35 22.44 0.16 -4.10
N ARG A 36 21.74 1.12 -4.72
CA ARG A 36 20.88 0.82 -5.87
C ARG A 36 21.71 0.22 -6.99
N SER A 37 21.33 -0.99 -7.42
CA SER A 37 22.06 -1.70 -8.48
C SER A 37 21.59 -1.32 -9.89
N SER A 38 20.45 -0.64 -10.01
CA SER A 38 19.91 -0.20 -11.29
C SER A 38 19.14 1.09 -11.10
N SER A 39 19.11 1.93 -12.16
CA SER A 39 18.29 3.12 -12.16
C SER A 39 16.84 2.84 -12.59
N GLU A 40 16.56 1.61 -13.02
CA GLU A 40 15.22 1.22 -13.42
C GLU A 40 14.46 0.61 -12.25
N ALA A 41 13.22 1.03 -12.08
CA ALA A 41 12.37 0.51 -11.02
C ALA A 41 11.91 -0.91 -11.38
N ILE A 42 11.90 -1.80 -10.39
CA ILE A 42 11.41 -3.16 -10.54
C ILE A 42 9.96 -3.30 -10.07
N GLY A 43 9.37 -2.22 -9.58
CA GLY A 43 8.00 -2.22 -9.12
C GLY A 43 7.65 -0.90 -8.47
N VAL A 44 6.48 -0.87 -7.86
CA VAL A 44 5.95 0.33 -7.21
C VAL A 44 5.37 -0.06 -5.85
N LYS A 45 5.52 0.83 -4.88
CA LYS A 45 4.88 0.70 -3.56
C LYS A 45 3.81 1.77 -3.44
N LEU A 46 2.61 1.37 -3.05
CA LEU A 46 1.58 2.31 -2.64
C LEU A 46 1.47 2.25 -1.12
N THR A 47 1.40 3.40 -0.50
CA THR A 47 1.13 3.48 0.93
C THR A 47 -0.30 3.95 1.10
N VAL A 48 -1.05 3.21 1.90
CA VAL A 48 -2.46 3.53 2.17
C VAL A 48 -2.67 3.62 3.67
N ALA A 49 -3.68 4.38 4.07
CA ALA A 49 -4.12 4.42 5.46
C ALA A 49 -5.40 3.61 5.57
N LEU A 50 -5.42 2.66 6.49
CA LEU A 50 -6.54 1.76 6.67
C LEU A 50 -7.57 2.43 7.60
N GLN A 51 -8.63 2.98 7.00
CA GLN A 51 -9.64 3.70 7.78
C GLN A 51 -10.35 2.81 8.79
N GLY A 52 -10.44 1.51 8.51
CA GLY A 52 -11.01 0.55 9.46
C GLY A 52 -10.06 0.14 10.58
N ALA A 53 -8.81 0.60 10.54
CA ALA A 53 -7.78 0.27 11.53
C ALA A 53 -7.14 1.55 12.06
N ARG A 54 -7.93 2.58 12.30
CA ARG A 54 -7.50 3.88 12.83
C ARG A 54 -6.46 4.56 11.95
N PHE A 55 -6.61 4.41 10.64
CA PHE A 55 -5.70 4.97 9.64
C PHE A 55 -4.26 4.46 9.76
N ALA A 56 -4.11 3.22 10.22
CA ALA A 56 -2.80 2.57 10.26
C ALA A 56 -2.23 2.47 8.85
N PRO A 57 -0.93 2.76 8.66
CA PRO A 57 -0.32 2.69 7.33
C PRO A 57 -0.08 1.25 6.89
N LEU A 58 -0.29 1.00 5.61
CA LEU A 58 0.01 -0.28 5.00
C LEU A 58 0.72 -0.01 3.67
N THR A 59 1.87 -0.64 3.46
CA THR A 59 2.61 -0.53 2.21
C THR A 59 2.30 -1.74 1.36
N ILE A 60 1.83 -1.50 0.13
CA ILE A 60 1.44 -2.54 -0.81
C ILE A 60 2.42 -2.53 -1.97
N ARG A 61 3.01 -3.68 -2.27
CA ARG A 61 3.98 -3.81 -3.35
C ARG A 61 3.31 -4.30 -4.62
N TYR A 62 3.65 -3.66 -5.72
CA TYR A 62 3.14 -3.98 -7.05
C TYR A 62 4.30 -4.31 -7.98
N PRO A 63 4.17 -5.33 -8.84
CA PRO A 63 5.17 -5.61 -9.87
C PRO A 63 5.19 -4.56 -10.98
N HIS A 64 4.09 -3.83 -11.14
CA HIS A 64 3.93 -2.76 -12.12
C HIS A 64 3.24 -1.57 -11.46
N ASP A 65 3.33 -0.41 -12.10
CA ASP A 65 2.62 0.77 -11.61
C ASP A 65 1.11 0.61 -11.85
N PRO A 66 0.31 0.44 -10.80
CA PRO A 66 -1.13 0.25 -10.98
C PRO A 66 -1.89 1.56 -11.23
N LEU A 67 -1.25 2.71 -10.99
CA LEU A 67 -1.86 4.02 -11.12
C LEU A 67 -0.88 4.97 -11.82
N PRO A 68 -0.57 4.74 -13.10
CA PRO A 68 0.47 5.52 -13.78
C PRO A 68 0.14 6.99 -13.96
N LYS A 69 -1.14 7.36 -13.86
CA LYS A 69 -1.57 8.75 -13.98
C LYS A 69 -1.44 9.55 -12.69
N PHE A 70 -1.18 8.88 -11.57
CA PHE A 70 -1.02 9.54 -10.28
C PHE A 70 0.43 9.50 -9.86
N HIS A 71 0.99 10.65 -9.56
CA HIS A 71 2.33 10.77 -9.01
C HIS A 71 2.25 11.06 -7.51
N ASP A 72 3.32 10.79 -6.79
CA ASP A 72 3.34 11.00 -5.35
C ASP A 72 2.99 12.45 -4.98
N GLU A 73 3.41 13.40 -5.80
CA GLU A 73 3.10 14.81 -5.62
C GLU A 73 1.59 15.09 -5.66
N ASP A 74 0.88 14.40 -6.56
CA ASP A 74 -0.57 14.53 -6.68
C ASP A 74 -1.27 13.96 -5.45
N ILE A 75 -0.74 12.86 -4.94
CA ILE A 75 -1.29 12.21 -3.76
C ILE A 75 -1.08 13.09 -2.52
N GLU A 76 0.12 13.65 -2.38
CA GLU A 76 0.41 14.56 -1.28
C GLU A 76 -0.48 15.79 -1.33
N ALA A 77 -0.66 16.38 -2.51
CA ALA A 77 -1.54 17.52 -2.68
C ALA A 77 -2.98 17.20 -2.31
N ALA A 78 -3.46 16.01 -2.65
CA ALA A 78 -4.80 15.58 -2.29
C ALA A 78 -4.97 15.45 -0.78
N CYS A 79 -3.97 14.91 -0.09
CA CYS A 79 -4.01 14.77 1.36
C CYS A 79 -4.00 16.13 2.07
N VAL A 80 -3.16 17.05 1.59
CA VAL A 80 -3.04 18.38 2.18
C VAL A 80 -4.32 19.21 1.97
N SER A 81 -4.95 19.06 0.81
CA SER A 81 -6.15 19.81 0.47
C SER A 81 -7.44 19.17 0.98
N ASN A 82 -7.34 18.07 1.69
CA ASN A 82 -8.48 17.32 2.21
C ASN A 82 -9.39 16.74 1.11
N ASN A 83 -8.82 16.48 -0.06
CA ASN A 83 -9.49 15.79 -1.16
C ASN A 83 -8.92 14.38 -1.27
N LEU A 84 -9.18 13.56 -0.27
CA LEU A 84 -8.56 12.25 -0.14
C LEU A 84 -8.88 11.34 -1.32
N ILE A 85 -7.88 10.61 -1.78
CA ILE A 85 -8.01 9.64 -2.85
C ILE A 85 -8.23 8.28 -2.22
N TYR A 86 -9.29 7.60 -2.61
CA TYR A 86 -9.57 6.23 -2.15
C TYR A 86 -9.25 5.26 -3.25
N VAL A 87 -8.56 4.18 -2.92
CA VAL A 87 -8.23 3.13 -3.88
C VAL A 87 -8.84 1.82 -3.43
N GLN A 88 -9.44 1.12 -4.38
CA GLN A 88 -9.94 -0.23 -4.18
C GLN A 88 -8.90 -1.21 -4.68
N ILE A 89 -8.59 -2.21 -3.88
CA ILE A 89 -7.55 -3.18 -4.20
C ILE A 89 -8.12 -4.58 -3.98
N PRO A 90 -8.87 -5.09 -4.97
CA PRO A 90 -9.61 -6.35 -4.80
C PRO A 90 -8.71 -7.57 -4.69
N ASP A 91 -7.51 -7.52 -5.26
CA ASP A 91 -6.58 -8.65 -5.24
C ASP A 91 -5.45 -8.50 -4.21
N CYS A 92 -5.65 -7.62 -3.22
CA CYS A 92 -4.64 -7.39 -2.20
C CYS A 92 -4.50 -8.59 -1.26
N VAL A 93 -3.28 -9.05 -1.09
CA VAL A 93 -2.94 -10.08 -0.12
C VAL A 93 -2.11 -9.44 0.98
N VAL A 94 -2.61 -9.50 2.20
CA VAL A 94 -1.90 -8.94 3.36
C VAL A 94 -1.29 -10.09 4.14
N ASN A 95 0.01 -10.00 4.37
CA ASN A 95 0.75 -10.98 5.16
C ASN A 95 1.00 -10.41 6.55
N LEU A 96 0.55 -11.15 7.55
CA LEU A 96 0.76 -10.80 8.95
C LEU A 96 1.90 -11.66 9.48
N TYR A 97 2.80 -11.05 10.22
CA TYR A 97 3.93 -11.78 10.79
C TYR A 97 4.24 -11.23 12.18
N SER A 98 4.82 -12.08 13.02
CA SER A 98 5.29 -11.63 14.33
C SER A 98 6.67 -11.03 14.17
N SER A 99 6.86 -9.83 14.74
CA SER A 99 8.17 -9.17 14.72
C SER A 99 9.01 -9.60 15.91
N ASN A 100 10.33 -9.40 15.80
CA ASN A 100 11.25 -9.73 16.88
C ASN A 100 11.05 -8.87 18.13
N SER A 101 10.38 -7.75 17.98
CA SER A 101 10.07 -6.85 19.10
C SER A 101 8.76 -7.20 19.79
N GLY A 102 8.11 -8.29 19.40
CA GLY A 102 6.87 -8.75 20.01
C GLY A 102 5.60 -8.15 19.40
N GLY A 103 5.72 -7.31 18.39
CA GLY A 103 4.58 -6.75 17.69
C GLY A 103 4.16 -7.58 16.50
N ILE A 104 3.15 -7.10 15.79
CA ILE A 104 2.68 -7.72 14.54
C ILE A 104 2.97 -6.76 13.41
N GLY A 105 3.68 -7.25 12.41
CA GLY A 105 3.94 -6.49 11.20
C GLY A 105 3.01 -6.93 10.07
N MET A 106 2.83 -6.04 9.10
CA MET A 106 2.02 -6.31 7.92
C MET A 106 2.80 -5.93 6.68
N THR A 107 2.77 -6.80 5.68
CA THR A 107 3.21 -6.49 4.33
C THR A 107 2.08 -6.85 3.39
N ALA A 108 2.04 -6.24 2.22
CA ALA A 108 0.97 -6.53 1.28
C ALA A 108 1.51 -6.52 -0.14
N THR A 109 0.87 -7.31 -0.98
CA THR A 109 1.15 -7.37 -2.41
C THR A 109 -0.17 -7.34 -3.18
N ALA A 110 -0.13 -6.78 -4.38
CA ALA A 110 -1.29 -6.74 -5.25
C ALA A 110 -0.82 -6.51 -6.68
N GLU A 111 -1.71 -6.64 -7.65
CA GLU A 111 -1.40 -6.37 -9.05
C GLU A 111 -2.24 -5.23 -9.60
N THR A 112 -3.40 -4.97 -9.00
CA THR A 112 -4.32 -3.96 -9.50
C THR A 112 -4.70 -2.96 -8.40
N ALA A 113 -5.14 -1.79 -8.83
CA ALA A 113 -5.73 -0.78 -7.95
C ALA A 113 -6.67 0.08 -8.79
N GLN A 114 -7.77 0.49 -8.20
CA GLN A 114 -8.77 1.32 -8.88
C GLN A 114 -9.15 2.48 -7.98
N ILE A 115 -9.25 3.66 -8.56
CA ILE A 115 -9.71 4.83 -7.83
C ILE A 115 -11.21 4.67 -7.58
N VAL A 116 -11.60 4.87 -6.34
CA VAL A 116 -13.00 4.81 -5.92
C VAL A 116 -13.50 6.22 -5.69
N THR A 117 -14.61 6.56 -6.32
CA THR A 117 -15.27 7.83 -6.05
C THR A 117 -16.36 7.58 -5.00
N LEU A 118 -16.14 8.14 -3.81
CA LEU A 118 -17.14 8.04 -2.76
C LEU A 118 -18.10 9.20 -2.92
N ASN A 119 -19.36 8.89 -3.22
CA ASN A 119 -20.38 9.90 -3.31
C ASN A 119 -20.81 10.30 -1.90
N SER A 120 -20.45 11.51 -1.52
CA SER A 120 -20.93 12.08 -0.27
C SER A 120 -22.31 12.68 -0.56
N GLN A 121 -23.30 11.91 -0.25
CA GLN A 121 -24.67 12.36 -0.41
C GLN A 121 -25.19 12.91 0.90
#